data_abe51e6342321e1cd057bae184c9eec4
#
_entry.id   abe51e6342321e1cd057bae184c9eec4
#
_cell.length_a   1.000
_cell.length_b   1.000
_cell.length_c   1.000
_cell.angle_alpha   90.00
_cell.angle_beta   90.00
_cell.angle_gamma   90.00
#
_symmetry.space_group_name_H-M   'P 1'
#
loop_
_entity.id
_entity.type
_entity.pdbx_description
1 polymer ?
#
loop_
_entity_poly.entity_id
_entity_poly.type
_entity_poly.pdbx_seq_one_letter_code
_entity_poly.pdbx_strand_id
1 'polypeptide(L)'
;MIPFFVLAGTFIVCRLIGWAGVDFFAEWQHCLRVAVAAMFFLTASAHWGKRRPDLVRMVPPAFPHPEMLVTLTGFAEIAGAIGMLRTPVTKAASVGLAILLVAMFPANVNAARHKLTIAGSEVPGLFVRTVLQIVFLAAVIAAGWC
;
A
#
# COMPACT_ATOMS: atom_id res chain seq x y z
N MET A 1 4.33 -9.14 5.14
CA MET A 1 3.23 -9.74 4.32
C MET A 1 1.82 -9.27 4.75
N ILE A 2 1.67 -8.60 5.90
CA ILE A 2 0.37 -8.11 6.41
C ILE A 2 -0.42 -7.28 5.38
N PRO A 3 0.17 -6.31 4.63
CA PRO A 3 -0.58 -5.53 3.65
C PRO A 3 -1.25 -6.37 2.55
N PHE A 4 -0.59 -7.44 2.10
CA PHE A 4 -1.15 -8.37 1.13
C PHE A 4 -2.40 -9.09 1.68
N PHE A 5 -2.33 -9.57 2.92
CA PHE A 5 -3.49 -10.23 3.55
C PHE A 5 -4.66 -9.27 3.76
N VAL A 6 -4.38 -7.99 4.07
CA VAL A 6 -5.43 -6.97 4.17
C VAL A 6 -6.05 -6.69 2.80
N LEU A 7 -5.24 -6.55 1.75
CA LEU A 7 -5.74 -6.37 0.39
C LEU A 7 -6.65 -7.53 -0.04
N ALA A 8 -6.14 -8.75 0.04
CA ALA A 8 -6.86 -9.95 -0.37
C ALA A 8 -8.09 -10.22 0.51
N GLY A 9 -7.95 -10.13 1.83
CA GLY A 9 -9.03 -10.37 2.78
C GLY A 9 -10.16 -9.35 2.64
N THR A 10 -9.84 -8.06 2.54
CA THR A 10 -10.85 -7.02 2.34
C THR A 10 -11.58 -7.21 1.00
N PHE A 11 -10.85 -7.53 -0.07
CA PHE A 11 -11.47 -7.80 -1.36
C PHE A 11 -12.46 -8.98 -1.30
N ILE A 12 -12.06 -10.09 -0.69
CA ILE A 12 -12.91 -11.28 -0.54
C ILE A 12 -14.15 -10.94 0.30
N VAL A 13 -13.99 -10.27 1.45
CA VAL A 13 -15.11 -9.88 2.31
C VAL A 13 -16.10 -8.99 1.57
N CYS A 14 -15.62 -7.96 0.85
CA CYS A 14 -16.48 -7.09 0.06
C CYS A 14 -17.25 -7.88 -1.03
N ARG A 15 -16.59 -8.84 -1.70
CA ARG A 15 -17.26 -9.71 -2.70
C ARG A 15 -18.34 -10.57 -2.08
N LEU A 16 -18.10 -11.15 -0.92
CA LEU A 16 -19.10 -11.95 -0.19
C LEU A 16 -20.31 -11.10 0.22
N ILE A 17 -20.08 -9.87 0.69
CA ILE A 17 -21.13 -8.90 1.02
C ILE A 17 -21.93 -8.51 -0.22
N GLY A 18 -21.29 -8.34 -1.38
CA GLY A 18 -21.95 -8.08 -2.66
C GLY A 18 -22.86 -9.26 -3.09
N TRP A 19 -22.41 -10.50 -2.92
CA TRP A 19 -23.23 -11.68 -3.19
C TRP A 19 -24.39 -11.83 -2.19
N ALA A 20 -24.26 -11.29 -1.00
CA ALA A 20 -25.35 -11.25 0.00
C ALA A 20 -26.40 -10.17 -0.31
N GLY A 21 -26.28 -9.41 -1.41
CA GLY A 21 -27.29 -8.46 -1.88
C GLY A 21 -27.00 -6.99 -1.64
N VAL A 22 -25.76 -6.62 -1.28
CA VAL A 22 -25.35 -5.21 -1.20
C VAL A 22 -24.86 -4.73 -2.56
N ASP A 23 -25.69 -3.98 -3.28
CA ASP A 23 -25.46 -3.53 -4.67
C ASP A 23 -24.13 -2.81 -4.88
N PHE A 24 -23.69 -2.00 -3.92
CA PHE A 24 -22.41 -1.29 -3.99
C PHE A 24 -21.23 -2.24 -4.19
N PHE A 25 -21.26 -3.43 -3.59
CA PHE A 25 -20.21 -4.44 -3.68
C PHE A 25 -20.50 -5.53 -4.74
N ALA A 26 -21.58 -5.39 -5.49
CA ALA A 26 -21.86 -6.27 -6.64
C ALA A 26 -20.75 -6.15 -7.70
N GLU A 27 -20.22 -4.94 -7.91
CA GLU A 27 -19.12 -4.69 -8.81
C GLU A 27 -17.76 -4.93 -8.13
N TRP A 28 -16.92 -5.76 -8.77
CA TRP A 28 -15.60 -6.09 -8.22
C TRP A 28 -14.66 -4.88 -8.10
N GLN A 29 -14.85 -3.86 -8.94
CA GLN A 29 -14.08 -2.61 -8.90
C GLN A 29 -14.25 -1.87 -7.56
N HIS A 30 -15.49 -1.77 -7.07
CA HIS A 30 -15.75 -1.14 -5.77
C HIS A 30 -15.08 -1.93 -4.64
N CYS A 31 -15.14 -3.27 -4.70
CA CYS A 31 -14.45 -4.13 -3.75
C CYS A 31 -12.94 -3.90 -3.78
N LEU A 32 -12.36 -3.78 -4.98
CA LEU A 32 -10.92 -3.57 -5.14
C LEU A 32 -10.49 -2.18 -4.65
N ARG A 33 -11.26 -1.12 -4.91
CA ARG A 33 -11.01 0.23 -4.38
C ARG A 33 -10.99 0.26 -2.87
N VAL A 34 -11.96 -0.38 -2.23
CA VAL A 34 -12.03 -0.48 -0.77
C VAL A 34 -10.85 -1.29 -0.23
N ALA A 35 -10.49 -2.40 -0.88
CA ALA A 35 -9.37 -3.23 -0.48
C ALA A 35 -8.02 -2.50 -0.59
N VAL A 36 -7.79 -1.75 -1.68
CA VAL A 36 -6.60 -0.91 -1.87
C VAL A 36 -6.56 0.19 -0.81
N ALA A 37 -7.68 0.87 -0.55
CA ALA A 37 -7.74 1.91 0.47
C ALA A 37 -7.43 1.35 1.87
N ALA A 38 -8.02 0.21 2.24
CA ALA A 38 -7.76 -0.45 3.53
C ALA A 38 -6.29 -0.83 3.69
N MET A 39 -5.67 -1.37 2.63
CA MET A 39 -4.25 -1.70 2.62
C MET A 39 -3.39 -0.46 2.88
N PHE A 40 -3.65 0.66 2.18
CA PHE A 40 -2.86 1.88 2.34
C PHE A 40 -3.11 2.57 3.68
N PHE A 41 -4.31 2.55 4.24
CA PHE A 41 -4.53 3.02 5.61
C PHE A 41 -3.73 2.22 6.64
N LEU A 42 -3.66 0.89 6.46
CA LEU A 42 -2.84 0.05 7.32
C LEU A 42 -1.36 0.40 7.20
N THR A 43 -0.83 0.52 5.98
CA THR A 43 0.59 0.85 5.76
C THR A 43 0.90 2.25 6.26
N ALA A 44 0.04 3.23 6.01
CA ALA A 44 0.17 4.59 6.51
C ALA A 44 0.28 4.64 8.04
N SER A 45 -0.48 3.81 8.77
CA SER A 45 -0.42 3.77 10.24
C SER A 45 0.98 3.48 10.79
N ALA A 46 1.82 2.78 10.02
CA ALA A 46 3.19 2.47 10.42
C ALA A 46 4.12 3.70 10.42
N HIS A 47 3.77 4.74 9.67
CA HIS A 47 4.60 5.95 9.53
C HIS A 47 4.64 6.82 10.80
N TRP A 48 3.65 6.69 11.69
CA TRP A 48 3.59 7.45 12.96
C TRP A 48 3.61 6.58 14.20
N GLY A 49 3.55 5.24 14.05
CA GLY A 49 3.51 4.31 15.16
C GLY A 49 4.88 3.79 15.58
N LYS A 50 4.88 2.72 16.37
CA LYS A 50 6.09 2.05 16.87
C LYS A 50 7.02 1.53 15.76
N ARG A 51 6.51 1.41 14.52
CA ARG A 51 7.27 0.95 13.34
C ARG A 51 8.01 2.06 12.61
N ARG A 52 7.78 3.35 12.98
CA ARG A 52 8.42 4.50 12.32
C ARG A 52 9.95 4.39 12.28
N PRO A 53 10.67 4.05 13.37
CA PRO A 53 12.12 3.93 13.33
C PRO A 53 12.59 2.86 12.32
N ASP A 54 11.82 1.79 12.17
CA ASP A 54 12.14 0.73 11.21
C ASP A 54 11.98 1.23 9.76
N LEU A 55 10.94 2.01 9.48
CA LEU A 55 10.73 2.62 8.16
C LEU A 55 11.82 3.64 7.82
N VAL A 56 12.25 4.44 8.79
CA VAL A 56 13.36 5.39 8.60
C VAL A 56 14.65 4.66 8.22
N ARG A 57 14.94 3.53 8.87
CA ARG A 57 16.12 2.70 8.54
C ARG A 57 16.05 2.06 7.15
N MET A 58 14.84 1.90 6.58
CA MET A 58 14.67 1.36 5.23
C MET A 58 15.07 2.36 4.15
N VAL A 59 15.01 3.66 4.42
CA VAL A 59 15.40 4.70 3.45
C VAL A 59 16.89 4.56 3.14
N PRO A 60 17.30 4.44 1.85
CA PRO A 60 18.71 4.34 1.50
C PRO A 60 19.49 5.58 1.96
N PRO A 61 20.76 5.43 2.37
CA PRO A 61 21.60 6.55 2.84
C PRO A 61 21.82 7.66 1.80
N ALA A 62 21.58 7.37 0.53
CA ALA A 62 21.67 8.34 -0.56
C ALA A 62 20.57 9.40 -0.54
N PHE A 63 19.48 9.18 0.21
CA PHE A 63 18.39 10.14 0.32
C PHE A 63 18.53 10.99 1.57
N PRO A 64 18.49 12.34 1.44
CA PRO A 64 18.53 13.24 2.59
C PRO A 64 17.20 13.18 3.36
N HIS A 65 17.25 13.51 4.65
CA HIS A 65 16.09 13.67 5.53
C HIS A 65 15.12 12.47 5.55
N PRO A 66 15.56 11.25 5.90
CA PRO A 66 14.75 10.04 5.84
C PRO A 66 13.47 10.14 6.69
N GLU A 67 13.49 10.83 7.82
CA GLU A 67 12.30 11.03 8.66
C GLU A 67 11.21 11.87 7.95
N MET A 68 11.64 12.90 7.22
CA MET A 68 10.71 13.72 6.43
C MET A 68 10.11 12.91 5.29
N LEU A 69 10.92 12.11 4.59
CA LEU A 69 10.44 11.24 3.53
C LEU A 69 9.39 10.23 4.05
N VAL A 70 9.65 9.61 5.20
CA VAL A 70 8.70 8.71 5.83
C VAL A 70 7.39 9.44 6.18
N THR A 71 7.46 10.67 6.68
CA THR A 71 6.25 11.46 6.98
C THR A 71 5.46 11.80 5.72
N LEU A 72 6.14 12.29 4.68
CA LEU A 72 5.50 12.68 3.41
C LEU A 72 4.85 11.49 2.69
N THR A 73 5.55 10.36 2.65
CA THR A 73 4.99 9.13 2.05
C THR A 73 3.77 8.63 2.81
N GLY A 74 3.76 8.71 4.14
CA GLY A 74 2.59 8.36 4.94
C GLY A 74 1.37 9.24 4.66
N PHE A 75 1.55 10.57 4.53
CA PHE A 75 0.47 11.47 4.12
C PHE A 75 -0.01 11.18 2.69
N ALA A 76 0.92 10.89 1.76
CA ALA A 76 0.57 10.52 0.40
C ALA A 76 -0.23 9.21 0.34
N GLU A 77 0.10 8.21 1.17
CA GLU A 77 -0.69 6.99 1.30
C GLU A 77 -2.11 7.26 1.77
N ILE A 78 -2.29 8.10 2.81
CA ILE A 78 -3.62 8.48 3.32
C ILE A 78 -4.42 9.23 2.24
N ALA A 79 -3.81 10.23 1.61
CA ALA A 79 -4.47 11.00 0.56
C ALA A 79 -4.89 10.12 -0.61
N GLY A 80 -4.01 9.21 -1.04
CA GLY A 80 -4.30 8.23 -2.08
C GLY A 80 -5.42 7.27 -1.68
N ALA A 81 -5.40 6.74 -0.45
CA ALA A 81 -6.44 5.86 0.06
C ALA A 81 -7.82 6.54 0.08
N ILE A 82 -7.90 7.79 0.54
CA ILE A 82 -9.13 8.59 0.52
C ILE A 82 -9.57 8.82 -0.93
N GLY A 83 -8.63 9.14 -1.82
CA GLY A 83 -8.89 9.38 -3.24
C GLY A 83 -9.43 8.15 -3.96
N MET A 84 -8.99 6.94 -3.59
CA MET A 84 -9.52 5.68 -4.13
C MET A 84 -11.00 5.47 -3.82
N LEU A 85 -11.49 6.00 -2.72
CA LEU A 85 -12.90 5.90 -2.30
C LEU A 85 -13.79 6.99 -2.89
N ARG A 86 -13.22 7.99 -3.60
CA ARG A 86 -13.95 9.11 -4.20
C ARG A 86 -13.93 9.03 -5.72
N THR A 87 -15.03 8.63 -6.32
CA THR A 87 -15.20 8.40 -7.78
C THR A 87 -14.58 9.48 -8.66
N PRO A 88 -14.77 10.80 -8.44
CA PRO A 88 -14.25 11.82 -9.36
C PRO A 88 -12.72 11.91 -9.38
N VAL A 89 -12.03 11.43 -8.33
CA VAL A 89 -10.57 11.52 -8.22
C VAL A 89 -9.86 10.15 -8.20
N THR A 90 -10.60 9.05 -8.34
CA THR A 90 -10.05 7.69 -8.25
C THR A 90 -8.91 7.45 -9.23
N LYS A 91 -9.03 7.91 -10.48
CA LYS A 91 -7.94 7.77 -11.49
C LYS A 91 -6.68 8.51 -11.07
N ALA A 92 -6.83 9.76 -10.61
CA ALA A 92 -5.69 10.55 -10.13
C ALA A 92 -5.04 9.92 -8.88
N ALA A 93 -5.86 9.43 -7.95
CA ALA A 93 -5.38 8.70 -6.77
C ALA A 93 -4.62 7.42 -7.14
N SER A 94 -5.14 6.65 -8.10
CA SER A 94 -4.47 5.46 -8.61
C SER A 94 -3.10 5.78 -9.21
N VAL A 95 -3.01 6.81 -10.06
CA VAL A 95 -1.71 7.24 -10.61
C VAL A 95 -0.76 7.67 -9.51
N GLY A 96 -1.23 8.50 -8.57
CA GLY A 96 -0.41 8.97 -7.44
C GLY A 96 0.11 7.81 -6.57
N LEU A 97 -0.75 6.86 -6.24
CA LEU A 97 -0.34 5.67 -5.47
C LEU A 97 0.60 4.75 -6.25
N ALA A 98 0.41 4.59 -7.57
CA ALA A 98 1.33 3.82 -8.40
C ALA A 98 2.72 4.47 -8.43
N ILE A 99 2.80 5.78 -8.62
CA ILE A 99 4.06 6.54 -8.55
C ILE A 99 4.69 6.40 -7.17
N LEU A 100 3.90 6.52 -6.10
CA LEU A 100 4.38 6.38 -4.73
C LEU A 100 4.98 4.99 -4.48
N LEU A 101 4.30 3.93 -4.91
CA LEU A 101 4.81 2.56 -4.80
C LEU A 101 6.16 2.40 -5.50
N VAL A 102 6.30 2.94 -6.71
CA VAL A 102 7.57 2.91 -7.46
C VAL A 102 8.64 3.72 -6.73
N ALA A 103 8.30 4.91 -6.23
CA ALA A 103 9.24 5.77 -5.51
C ALA A 103 9.72 5.15 -4.18
N MET A 104 8.88 4.33 -3.52
CA MET A 104 9.23 3.62 -2.28
C MET A 104 10.01 2.31 -2.53
N PHE A 105 10.11 1.84 -3.78
CA PHE A 105 10.78 0.58 -4.09
C PHE A 105 12.27 0.57 -3.70
N PRO A 106 13.08 1.65 -3.87
CA PRO A 106 14.44 1.68 -3.37
C PRO A 106 14.56 1.38 -1.87
N ALA A 107 13.63 1.84 -1.05
CA ALA A 107 13.60 1.51 0.38
C ALA A 107 13.33 0.01 0.61
N ASN A 108 12.45 -0.59 -0.19
CA ASN A 108 12.20 -2.03 -0.16
C ASN A 108 13.44 -2.85 -0.55
N VAL A 109 14.18 -2.40 -1.55
CA VAL A 109 15.44 -3.02 -1.99
C VAL A 109 16.50 -2.90 -0.89
N ASN A 110 16.65 -1.71 -0.30
CA ASN A 110 17.61 -1.46 0.78
C ASN A 110 17.32 -2.38 1.99
N ALA A 111 16.05 -2.47 2.41
CA ALA A 111 15.65 -3.32 3.51
C ALA A 111 15.95 -4.81 3.25
N ALA A 112 15.67 -5.29 2.05
CA ALA A 112 15.93 -6.68 1.68
C ALA A 112 17.43 -7.00 1.61
N ARG A 113 18.24 -6.10 1.05
CA ARG A 113 19.70 -6.27 0.93
C ARG A 113 20.40 -6.29 2.29
N HIS A 114 19.97 -5.47 3.22
CA HIS A 114 20.55 -5.37 4.55
C HIS A 114 19.84 -6.25 5.60
N LYS A 115 18.91 -7.12 5.18
CA LYS A 115 18.12 -8.02 6.05
C LYS A 115 17.56 -7.28 7.28
N LEU A 116 16.99 -6.10 7.04
CA LEU A 116 16.43 -5.29 8.12
C LEU A 116 15.25 -6.01 8.79
N THR A 117 14.97 -5.63 10.03
CA THR A 117 13.78 -6.12 10.76
C THR A 117 12.74 -5.01 10.87
N ILE A 118 11.47 -5.39 10.78
CA ILE A 118 10.32 -4.54 11.06
C ILE A 118 9.50 -5.20 12.17
N ALA A 119 9.31 -4.49 13.27
CA ALA A 119 8.61 -5.02 14.46
C ALA A 119 9.21 -6.36 14.95
N GLY A 120 10.54 -6.50 14.93
CA GLY A 120 11.26 -7.68 15.39
C GLY A 120 11.28 -8.87 14.42
N SER A 121 10.62 -8.77 13.26
CA SER A 121 10.63 -9.81 12.24
C SER A 121 11.47 -9.41 11.04
N GLU A 122 12.26 -10.35 10.50
CA GLU A 122 13.01 -10.09 9.26
C GLU A 122 12.05 -9.76 8.11
N VAL A 123 12.46 -8.79 7.30
CA VAL A 123 11.70 -8.46 6.08
C VAL A 123 11.85 -9.59 5.06
N PRO A 124 10.79 -9.86 4.26
CA PRO A 124 10.90 -10.82 3.16
C PRO A 124 12.04 -10.47 2.21
N GLY A 125 12.64 -11.49 1.61
CA GLY A 125 13.71 -11.31 0.63
C GLY A 125 13.26 -10.50 -0.59
N LEU A 126 14.23 -10.01 -1.36
CA LEU A 126 14.00 -9.10 -2.49
C LEU A 126 13.01 -9.67 -3.52
N PHE A 127 13.09 -10.96 -3.83
CA PHE A 127 12.18 -11.61 -4.78
C PHE A 127 10.71 -11.47 -4.33
N VAL A 128 10.42 -11.83 -3.08
CA VAL A 128 9.05 -11.73 -2.52
C VAL A 128 8.57 -10.28 -2.51
N ARG A 129 9.43 -9.33 -2.13
CA ARG A 129 9.09 -7.90 -2.14
C ARG A 129 8.80 -7.39 -3.54
N THR A 130 9.55 -7.84 -4.55
CA THR A 130 9.32 -7.47 -5.95
C THR A 130 7.99 -8.02 -6.45
N VAL A 131 7.67 -9.28 -6.16
CA VAL A 131 6.39 -9.89 -6.51
C VAL A 131 5.24 -9.13 -5.86
N LEU A 132 5.33 -8.84 -4.55
CA LEU A 132 4.32 -8.04 -3.84
C LEU A 132 4.17 -6.63 -4.41
N GLN A 133 5.27 -5.99 -4.80
CA GLN A 133 5.25 -4.69 -5.47
C GLN A 133 4.46 -4.72 -6.77
N ILE A 134 4.68 -5.75 -7.60
CA ILE A 134 3.94 -5.94 -8.86
C ILE A 134 2.45 -6.17 -8.59
N VAL A 135 2.11 -7.00 -7.59
CA VAL A 135 0.73 -7.26 -7.20
C VAL A 135 0.04 -5.98 -6.73
N PHE A 136 0.70 -5.18 -5.89
CA PHE A 136 0.12 -3.92 -5.39
C PHE A 136 -0.04 -2.89 -6.52
N LEU A 137 0.94 -2.77 -7.43
CA LEU A 137 0.83 -1.91 -8.61
C LEU A 137 -0.34 -2.34 -9.50
N ALA A 138 -0.47 -3.63 -9.78
CA ALA A 138 -1.58 -4.16 -10.58
C ALA A 138 -2.92 -3.88 -9.92
N ALA A 139 -3.05 -4.09 -8.60
CA ALA A 139 -4.27 -3.82 -7.85
C ALA A 139 -4.65 -2.33 -7.89
N VAL A 140 -3.68 -1.43 -7.67
CA VAL A 140 -3.89 0.03 -7.70
C VAL A 140 -4.33 0.49 -9.09
N ILE A 141 -3.68 0.02 -10.15
CA ILE A 141 -4.02 0.37 -11.54
C ILE A 141 -5.41 -0.18 -11.88
N ALA A 142 -5.67 -1.47 -11.63
CA ALA A 142 -6.98 -2.06 -11.90
C ALA A 142 -8.11 -1.33 -11.16
N ALA A 143 -7.92 -0.96 -9.90
CA ALA A 143 -8.90 -0.21 -9.12
C ALA A 143 -9.20 1.19 -9.69
N GLY A 144 -8.24 1.82 -10.37
CA GLY A 144 -8.39 3.16 -10.94
C GLY A 144 -9.00 3.21 -12.34
N TRP A 145 -8.82 2.14 -13.14
CA TRP A 145 -9.17 2.12 -14.56
C TRP A 145 -10.33 1.18 -14.93
N CYS A 146 -10.74 0.33 -14.04
CA CYS A 146 -11.88 -0.56 -14.28
C CYS A 146 -13.16 0.03 -13.72
#